data_538b7c9e7fde136a55e6bb80ee722dba
#
_entry.id   538b7c9e7fde136a55e6bb80ee722dba
#
_cell.length_a   1.000
_cell.length_b   1.000
_cell.length_c   1.000
_cell.angle_alpha   90.00
_cell.angle_beta   90.00
_cell.angle_gamma   90.00
#
_symmetry.space_group_name_H-M   'P 1'
#
loop_
_entity.id
_entity.type
_entity.pdbx_description
1 polymer ?
#
loop_
_entity_poly.entity_id
_entity_poly.type
_entity_poly.pdbx_seq_one_letter_code
_entity_poly.pdbx_strand_id
1 'polypeptide(L)'
;MDPRTFPTKGNLMLAKNSLALAQQGYDLMDKKRNILIRELMDLIDEARNIQDEIDATFTYAYQCLQRANIENGISNVELLAYTVPIENSITIQTRSIMGTEIPHVKYIPDAGKPTYSFSDTHESIDQAKEAFRKVKDLTIKLSMVENAAYRLATNIKKTQKRANALQNITIPMYSSLVYTITNALEEKDMEEFTRLKVIKRMKAKKG
;
A
#
# COMPACT_ATOMS: atom_id res chain seq x y z
N MET A 1 40.37 3.38 -0.32
CA MET A 1 39.89 1.98 -0.17
C MET A 1 39.04 1.91 1.09
N ASP A 2 37.83 1.42 1.00
CA ASP A 2 36.94 1.28 2.16
C ASP A 2 37.54 0.24 3.14
N PRO A 3 37.71 0.54 4.46
CA PRO A 3 38.24 -0.42 5.43
C PRO A 3 37.52 -1.77 5.48
N ARG A 4 36.26 -1.80 5.01
CA ARG A 4 35.41 -3.01 4.93
C ARG A 4 35.83 -3.98 3.82
N THR A 5 36.65 -3.55 2.86
CA THR A 5 37.13 -4.38 1.74
C THR A 5 38.45 -5.10 2.04
N PHE A 6 39.12 -4.83 3.17
CA PHE A 6 40.34 -5.54 3.54
C PHE A 6 40.08 -7.04 3.76
N PRO A 7 40.89 -7.92 3.16
CA PRO A 7 40.72 -9.37 3.27
C PRO A 7 41.15 -9.85 4.66
N THR A 8 40.18 -9.89 5.57
CA THR A 8 40.29 -10.42 6.92
C THR A 8 39.14 -11.40 7.20
N LYS A 9 39.39 -12.42 8.06
CA LYS A 9 38.34 -13.38 8.47
C LYS A 9 37.13 -12.69 9.11
N GLY A 10 37.35 -11.58 9.85
CA GLY A 10 36.27 -10.76 10.42
C GLY A 10 35.40 -10.08 9.35
N ASN A 11 36.04 -9.46 8.34
CA ASN A 11 35.32 -8.81 7.26
C ASN A 11 34.59 -9.84 6.37
N LEU A 12 35.13 -11.03 6.17
CA LEU A 12 34.44 -12.13 5.47
C LEU A 12 33.15 -12.52 6.19
N MET A 13 33.21 -12.65 7.53
CA MET A 13 32.04 -13.00 8.34
C MET A 13 30.97 -11.89 8.27
N LEU A 14 31.37 -10.62 8.38
CA LEU A 14 30.46 -9.48 8.23
C LEU A 14 29.82 -9.43 6.84
N ALA A 15 30.60 -9.65 5.78
CA ALA A 15 30.10 -9.66 4.41
C ALA A 15 29.11 -10.82 4.18
N LYS A 16 29.39 -12.03 4.67
CA LYS A 16 28.46 -13.17 4.62
C LYS A 16 27.16 -12.91 5.36
N ASN A 17 27.24 -12.32 6.57
CA ASN A 17 26.05 -11.96 7.34
C ASN A 17 25.23 -10.89 6.63
N SER A 18 25.86 -9.88 6.04
CA SER A 18 25.19 -8.84 5.28
C SER A 18 24.54 -9.40 4.01
N LEU A 19 25.16 -10.36 3.33
CA LEU A 19 24.57 -11.05 2.19
C LEU A 19 23.32 -11.84 2.60
N ALA A 20 23.41 -12.62 3.68
CA ALA A 20 22.27 -13.38 4.19
C ALA A 20 21.10 -12.46 4.61
N LEU A 21 21.38 -11.36 5.30
CA LEU A 21 20.38 -10.35 5.65
C LEU A 21 19.75 -9.71 4.41
N ALA A 22 20.54 -9.42 3.37
CA ALA A 22 20.02 -8.85 2.12
C ALA A 22 19.09 -9.83 1.39
N GLN A 23 19.43 -11.13 1.36
CA GLN A 23 18.59 -12.17 0.79
C GLN A 23 17.28 -12.34 1.56
N GLN A 24 17.34 -12.43 2.89
CA GLN A 24 16.14 -12.49 3.74
C GLN A 24 15.29 -11.24 3.58
N GLY A 25 15.91 -10.06 3.49
CA GLY A 25 15.23 -8.79 3.25
C GLY A 25 14.50 -8.76 1.91
N TYR A 26 15.11 -9.31 0.86
CA TYR A 26 14.47 -9.46 -0.45
C TYR A 26 13.24 -10.36 -0.36
N ASP A 27 13.36 -11.55 0.22
CA ASP A 27 12.26 -12.50 0.36
C ASP A 27 11.07 -11.91 1.15
N LEU A 28 11.38 -11.16 2.23
CA LEU A 28 10.35 -10.48 3.01
C LEU A 28 9.65 -9.36 2.21
N MET A 29 10.41 -8.59 1.42
CA MET A 29 9.83 -7.54 0.57
C MET A 29 8.97 -8.12 -0.55
N ASP A 30 9.39 -9.25 -1.13
CA ASP A 30 8.63 -9.95 -2.17
C ASP A 30 7.31 -10.51 -1.61
N LYS A 31 7.35 -11.20 -0.48
CA LYS A 31 6.15 -11.68 0.22
C LYS A 31 5.21 -10.54 0.59
N LYS A 32 5.77 -9.44 1.14
CA LYS A 32 4.98 -8.24 1.45
C LYS A 32 4.29 -7.68 0.21
N ARG A 33 5.01 -7.54 -0.91
CA ARG A 33 4.45 -7.07 -2.18
C ARG A 33 3.28 -7.94 -2.65
N ASN A 34 3.46 -9.27 -2.61
CA ASN A 34 2.45 -10.21 -3.07
C ASN A 34 1.16 -10.15 -2.24
N ILE A 35 1.27 -9.94 -0.92
CA ILE A 35 0.11 -9.75 -0.04
C ILE A 35 -0.59 -8.42 -0.37
N LEU A 36 0.18 -7.33 -0.51
CA LEU A 36 -0.40 -6.02 -0.85
C LEU A 36 -1.09 -6.00 -2.22
N ILE A 37 -0.59 -6.80 -3.19
CA ILE A 37 -1.23 -6.93 -4.50
C ILE A 37 -2.58 -7.65 -4.38
N ARG A 38 -2.68 -8.71 -3.58
CA ARG A 38 -3.96 -9.41 -3.35
C ARG A 38 -4.99 -8.48 -2.74
N GLU A 39 -4.63 -7.80 -1.66
CA GLU A 39 -5.50 -6.82 -1.01
C GLU A 39 -5.93 -5.69 -1.98
N LEU A 40 -5.03 -5.25 -2.86
CA LEU A 40 -5.36 -4.24 -3.88
C LEU A 40 -6.38 -4.79 -4.89
N MET A 41 -6.24 -6.04 -5.33
CA MET A 41 -7.18 -6.66 -6.27
C MET A 41 -8.57 -6.80 -5.66
N ASP A 42 -8.65 -7.25 -4.39
CA ASP A 42 -9.91 -7.35 -3.67
C ASP A 42 -10.62 -5.98 -3.56
N LEU A 43 -9.86 -4.90 -3.28
CA LEU A 43 -10.41 -3.55 -3.26
C LEU A 43 -10.84 -3.03 -4.64
N ILE A 44 -10.15 -3.42 -5.71
CA ILE A 44 -10.54 -3.04 -7.08
C ILE A 44 -11.86 -3.70 -7.47
N ASP A 45 -12.03 -4.97 -7.12
CA ASP A 45 -13.27 -5.69 -7.41
C ASP A 45 -14.44 -5.13 -6.58
N GLU A 46 -14.19 -4.78 -5.30
CA GLU A 46 -15.17 -4.07 -4.47
C GLU A 46 -15.53 -2.69 -5.06
N ALA A 47 -14.54 -1.91 -5.51
CA ALA A 47 -14.77 -0.61 -6.12
C ALA A 47 -15.62 -0.69 -7.39
N ARG A 48 -15.39 -1.69 -8.24
CA ARG A 48 -16.20 -1.92 -9.46
C ARG A 48 -17.66 -2.20 -9.12
N ASN A 49 -17.90 -3.12 -8.17
CA ASN A 49 -19.26 -3.46 -7.75
C ASN A 49 -20.00 -2.23 -7.20
N ILE A 50 -19.33 -1.41 -6.37
CA ILE A 50 -19.90 -0.18 -5.83
C ILE A 50 -20.16 0.83 -6.95
N GLN A 51 -19.27 0.92 -7.95
CA GLN A 51 -19.40 1.87 -9.06
C GLN A 51 -20.60 1.54 -9.96
N ASP A 52 -20.80 0.25 -10.28
CA ASP A 52 -21.97 -0.20 -11.04
C ASP A 52 -23.27 0.09 -10.27
N GLU A 53 -23.28 -0.11 -8.93
CA GLU A 53 -24.44 0.20 -8.08
C GLU A 53 -24.69 1.72 -7.99
N ILE A 54 -23.63 2.53 -7.93
CA ILE A 54 -23.71 3.99 -7.91
C ILE A 54 -24.34 4.51 -9.19
N ASP A 55 -23.91 4.05 -10.36
CA ASP A 55 -24.40 4.55 -11.65
C ASP A 55 -25.92 4.28 -11.80
N ALA A 56 -26.36 3.10 -11.40
CA ALA A 56 -27.79 2.77 -11.39
C ALA A 56 -28.58 3.64 -10.39
N THR A 57 -28.02 3.83 -9.19
CA THR A 57 -28.68 4.60 -8.12
C THR A 57 -28.72 6.09 -8.45
N PHE A 58 -27.68 6.65 -9.06
CA PHE A 58 -27.68 8.04 -9.55
C PHE A 58 -28.73 8.27 -10.63
N THR A 59 -28.82 7.36 -11.59
CA THR A 59 -29.82 7.45 -12.65
C THR A 59 -31.25 7.51 -12.05
N TYR A 60 -31.52 6.63 -11.10
CA TYR A 60 -32.79 6.63 -10.38
C TYR A 60 -33.02 7.90 -9.58
N ALA A 61 -32.00 8.37 -8.84
CA ALA A 61 -32.10 9.58 -8.03
C ALA A 61 -32.40 10.84 -8.86
N TYR A 62 -31.75 10.96 -10.03
CA TYR A 62 -32.05 12.07 -10.95
C TYR A 62 -33.44 11.98 -11.58
N GLN A 63 -33.96 10.79 -11.86
CA GLN A 63 -35.34 10.60 -12.31
C GLN A 63 -36.33 11.05 -11.21
N CYS A 64 -36.09 10.67 -9.95
CA CYS A 64 -36.91 11.14 -8.83
C CYS A 64 -36.84 12.67 -8.67
N LEU A 65 -35.66 13.28 -8.83
CA LEU A 65 -35.48 14.72 -8.76
C LEU A 65 -36.21 15.43 -9.90
N GLN A 66 -36.15 14.92 -11.13
CA GLN A 66 -36.90 15.47 -12.26
C GLN A 66 -38.42 15.47 -11.96
N ARG A 67 -38.92 14.37 -11.43
CA ARG A 67 -40.31 14.27 -11.04
C ARG A 67 -40.66 15.26 -9.95
N ALA A 68 -39.83 15.40 -8.92
CA ALA A 68 -40.01 16.40 -7.86
C ALA A 68 -40.02 17.82 -8.41
N ASN A 69 -39.15 18.15 -9.38
CA ASN A 69 -39.12 19.47 -10.03
C ASN A 69 -40.39 19.76 -10.87
N ILE A 70 -40.97 18.75 -11.50
CA ILE A 70 -42.20 18.91 -12.26
C ILE A 70 -43.42 19.15 -11.32
N GLU A 71 -43.49 18.38 -10.23
CA GLU A 71 -44.64 18.43 -9.31
C GLU A 71 -44.62 19.65 -8.35
N ASN A 72 -43.43 20.09 -7.89
CA ASN A 72 -43.27 21.13 -6.87
C ASN A 72 -42.72 22.45 -7.42
N GLY A 73 -42.22 22.45 -8.64
CA GLY A 73 -41.52 23.57 -9.24
C GLY A 73 -40.04 23.68 -8.80
N ILE A 74 -39.18 24.07 -9.73
CA ILE A 74 -37.69 24.08 -9.55
C ILE A 74 -37.31 25.01 -8.38
N SER A 75 -37.94 26.21 -8.27
CA SER A 75 -37.61 27.17 -7.24
C SER A 75 -37.95 26.69 -5.82
N ASN A 76 -39.04 25.94 -5.67
CA ASN A 76 -39.39 25.34 -4.38
C ASN A 76 -38.43 24.22 -3.98
N VAL A 77 -38.06 23.36 -4.93
CA VAL A 77 -37.08 22.28 -4.69
C VAL A 77 -35.70 22.86 -4.32
N GLU A 78 -35.29 23.97 -4.94
CA GLU A 78 -34.07 24.69 -4.59
C GLU A 78 -34.12 25.25 -3.16
N LEU A 79 -35.21 25.87 -2.78
CA LEU A 79 -35.40 26.39 -1.39
C LEU A 79 -35.37 25.26 -0.36
N LEU A 80 -35.98 24.11 -0.68
CA LEU A 80 -35.97 22.95 0.19
C LEU A 80 -34.56 22.33 0.30
N ALA A 81 -33.76 22.37 -0.76
CA ALA A 81 -32.39 21.91 -0.71
C ALA A 81 -31.52 22.65 0.30
N TYR A 82 -31.75 23.96 0.51
CA TYR A 82 -31.04 24.73 1.54
C TYR A 82 -31.41 24.35 2.98
N THR A 83 -32.52 23.64 3.20
CA THR A 83 -32.93 23.18 4.53
C THR A 83 -32.24 21.89 4.94
N VAL A 84 -31.58 21.21 4.01
CA VAL A 84 -30.86 19.95 4.28
C VAL A 84 -29.59 20.25 5.09
N PRO A 85 -29.42 19.67 6.28
CA PRO A 85 -28.24 19.93 7.10
C PRO A 85 -26.97 19.35 6.45
N ILE A 86 -25.84 20.06 6.69
CA ILE A 86 -24.53 19.59 6.27
C ILE A 86 -24.16 18.36 7.10
N GLU A 87 -23.67 17.33 6.43
CA GLU A 87 -23.25 16.09 7.06
C GLU A 87 -21.95 16.25 7.86
N ASN A 88 -22.02 16.10 9.19
CA ASN A 88 -20.89 16.24 10.12
C ASN A 88 -20.58 14.94 10.88
N SER A 89 -21.26 13.83 10.59
CA SER A 89 -21.10 12.57 11.32
C SER A 89 -19.94 11.69 10.82
N ILE A 90 -19.24 12.15 9.79
CA ILE A 90 -18.15 11.40 9.17
C ILE A 90 -16.91 11.47 10.05
N THR A 91 -16.48 10.31 10.57
CA THR A 91 -15.25 10.16 11.34
C THR A 91 -14.27 9.26 10.58
N ILE A 92 -13.07 9.76 10.33
CA ILE A 92 -12.04 8.99 9.63
C ILE A 92 -11.15 8.32 10.67
N GLN A 93 -11.13 6.99 10.66
CA GLN A 93 -10.20 6.16 11.41
C GLN A 93 -9.16 5.57 10.47
N THR A 94 -8.02 5.15 10.99
CA THR A 94 -6.99 4.46 10.21
C THR A 94 -6.91 3.00 10.62
N ARG A 95 -6.88 2.10 9.61
CA ARG A 95 -6.56 0.68 9.75
C ARG A 95 -5.23 0.43 9.07
N SER A 96 -4.37 -0.38 9.67
CA SER A 96 -3.07 -0.74 9.05
C SER A 96 -3.14 -2.12 8.41
N ILE A 97 -2.76 -2.20 7.12
CA ILE A 97 -2.54 -3.45 6.41
C ILE A 97 -1.06 -3.52 6.02
N MET A 98 -0.33 -4.48 6.57
CA MET A 98 1.11 -4.66 6.33
C MET A 98 1.93 -3.36 6.49
N GLY A 99 1.57 -2.52 7.49
CA GLY A 99 2.23 -1.24 7.72
C GLY A 99 1.86 -0.13 6.71
N THR A 100 0.77 -0.31 5.96
CA THR A 100 0.14 0.74 5.16
C THR A 100 -1.11 1.20 5.89
N GLU A 101 -1.17 2.48 6.23
CA GLU A 101 -2.35 3.08 6.84
C GLU A 101 -3.42 3.30 5.78
N ILE A 102 -4.58 2.67 5.97
CA ILE A 102 -5.74 2.77 5.10
C ILE A 102 -6.83 3.52 5.84
N PRO A 103 -7.49 4.53 5.24
CA PRO A 103 -8.60 5.21 5.86
C PRO A 103 -9.79 4.26 5.98
N HIS A 104 -10.40 4.26 7.13
CA HIS A 104 -11.67 3.59 7.41
C HIS A 104 -12.65 4.65 7.91
N VAL A 105 -13.71 4.87 7.15
CA VAL A 105 -14.72 5.87 7.47
C VAL A 105 -15.77 5.24 8.36
N LYS A 106 -15.99 5.81 9.54
CA LYS A 106 -17.17 5.55 10.34
C LYS A 106 -18.16 6.67 10.09
N TYR A 107 -19.33 6.31 9.64
CA TYR A 107 -20.42 7.19 9.32
C TYR A 107 -21.66 6.71 10.08
N ILE A 108 -22.37 7.62 10.72
CA ILE A 108 -23.65 7.36 11.37
C ILE A 108 -24.72 7.94 10.44
N PRO A 109 -25.49 7.09 9.74
CA PRO A 109 -26.55 7.58 8.86
C PRO A 109 -27.50 8.48 9.62
N ASP A 110 -27.79 9.66 9.09
CA ASP A 110 -28.81 10.53 9.67
C ASP A 110 -30.16 9.81 9.70
N ALA A 111 -30.90 9.94 10.79
CA ALA A 111 -32.19 9.28 11.00
C ALA A 111 -33.28 9.76 10.03
N GLY A 112 -32.96 10.67 9.10
CA GLY A 112 -33.86 11.13 8.04
C GLY A 112 -35.02 11.98 8.52
N LYS A 113 -34.84 12.72 9.64
CA LYS A 113 -35.85 13.65 10.10
C LYS A 113 -36.22 14.62 8.99
N PRO A 114 -37.51 14.86 8.73
CA PRO A 114 -37.92 15.86 7.77
C PRO A 114 -37.50 17.25 8.26
N THR A 115 -36.86 18.02 7.38
CA THR A 115 -36.40 19.41 7.67
C THR A 115 -37.28 20.45 7.04
N TYR A 116 -38.36 20.05 6.39
CA TYR A 116 -39.31 20.87 5.68
C TYR A 116 -40.75 20.54 6.10
N SER A 117 -41.66 21.49 5.81
CA SER A 117 -43.10 21.34 6.09
C SER A 117 -43.75 20.41 5.06
N PHE A 118 -44.67 19.56 5.53
CA PHE A 118 -45.46 18.68 4.67
C PHE A 118 -46.64 19.36 3.96
N SER A 119 -46.98 20.62 4.31
CA SER A 119 -48.16 21.28 3.77
C SER A 119 -48.05 21.64 2.28
N ASP A 120 -46.81 21.93 1.80
CA ASP A 120 -46.55 22.37 0.43
C ASP A 120 -45.57 21.46 -0.33
N THR A 121 -45.43 20.21 0.11
CA THR A 121 -44.52 19.25 -0.49
C THR A 121 -45.24 17.98 -0.94
N HIS A 122 -44.88 17.48 -2.13
CA HIS A 122 -45.40 16.23 -2.65
C HIS A 122 -44.47 15.06 -2.28
N GLU A 123 -44.99 13.83 -2.30
CA GLU A 123 -44.25 12.59 -2.02
C GLU A 123 -42.97 12.44 -2.86
N SER A 124 -42.95 13.01 -4.07
CA SER A 124 -41.78 12.97 -4.98
C SER A 124 -40.52 13.58 -4.37
N ILE A 125 -40.64 14.56 -3.45
CA ILE A 125 -39.49 15.13 -2.73
C ILE A 125 -38.87 14.11 -1.76
N ASP A 126 -39.74 13.38 -1.02
CA ASP A 126 -39.28 12.34 -0.10
C ASP A 126 -38.58 11.19 -0.84
N GLN A 127 -39.15 10.78 -1.99
CA GLN A 127 -38.54 9.77 -2.86
C GLN A 127 -37.16 10.23 -3.38
N ALA A 128 -37.04 11.47 -3.82
CA ALA A 128 -35.77 12.03 -4.26
C ALA A 128 -34.74 12.10 -3.11
N LYS A 129 -35.15 12.57 -1.93
CA LYS A 129 -34.31 12.65 -0.72
C LYS A 129 -33.76 11.27 -0.33
N GLU A 130 -34.61 10.24 -0.30
CA GLU A 130 -34.20 8.89 0.04
C GLU A 130 -33.26 8.28 -1.02
N ALA A 131 -33.51 8.56 -2.30
CA ALA A 131 -32.64 8.11 -3.38
C ALA A 131 -31.25 8.78 -3.28
N PHE A 132 -31.16 10.09 -3.08
CA PHE A 132 -29.89 10.80 -2.88
C PHE A 132 -29.17 10.40 -1.59
N ARG A 133 -29.90 10.02 -0.55
CA ARG A 133 -29.32 9.46 0.66
C ARG A 133 -28.56 8.15 0.38
N LYS A 134 -29.16 7.23 -0.40
CA LYS A 134 -28.47 6.00 -0.84
C LYS A 134 -27.24 6.30 -1.66
N VAL A 135 -27.33 7.25 -2.59
CA VAL A 135 -26.18 7.74 -3.37
C VAL A 135 -25.06 8.24 -2.45
N LYS A 136 -25.40 9.06 -1.44
CA LYS A 136 -24.43 9.55 -0.46
C LYS A 136 -23.70 8.42 0.25
N ASP A 137 -24.44 7.42 0.74
CA ASP A 137 -23.86 6.28 1.45
C ASP A 137 -22.92 5.46 0.57
N LEU A 138 -23.29 5.24 -0.69
CA LEU A 138 -22.44 4.54 -1.67
C LEU A 138 -21.21 5.37 -2.04
N THR A 139 -21.34 6.69 -2.21
CA THR A 139 -20.22 7.59 -2.51
C THR A 139 -19.18 7.61 -1.38
N ILE A 140 -19.63 7.60 -0.11
CA ILE A 140 -18.73 7.50 1.05
C ILE A 140 -17.96 6.18 1.02
N LYS A 141 -18.64 5.06 0.74
CA LYS A 141 -17.98 3.75 0.61
C LYS A 141 -16.97 3.73 -0.53
N LEU A 142 -17.35 4.21 -1.72
CA LEU A 142 -16.46 4.27 -2.87
C LEU A 142 -15.22 5.11 -2.57
N SER A 143 -15.38 6.30 -2.01
CA SER A 143 -14.26 7.18 -1.64
C SER A 143 -13.29 6.50 -0.67
N MET A 144 -13.80 5.72 0.30
CA MET A 144 -12.97 4.95 1.22
C MET A 144 -12.15 3.89 0.49
N VAL A 145 -12.79 3.11 -0.40
CA VAL A 145 -12.13 2.02 -1.14
C VAL A 145 -11.09 2.57 -2.12
N GLU A 146 -11.42 3.65 -2.86
CA GLU A 146 -10.48 4.29 -3.79
C GLU A 146 -9.25 4.86 -3.08
N ASN A 147 -9.42 5.56 -1.97
CA ASN A 147 -8.29 6.08 -1.19
C ASN A 147 -7.43 4.95 -0.61
N ALA A 148 -8.05 3.85 -0.16
CA ALA A 148 -7.35 2.67 0.30
C ALA A 148 -6.52 2.05 -0.84
N ALA A 149 -7.11 1.85 -2.01
CA ALA A 149 -6.44 1.32 -3.20
C ALA A 149 -5.27 2.20 -3.64
N TYR A 150 -5.43 3.51 -3.66
CA TYR A 150 -4.36 4.45 -4.00
C TYR A 150 -3.16 4.35 -3.03
N ARG A 151 -3.42 4.28 -1.71
CA ARG A 151 -2.37 4.14 -0.70
C ARG A 151 -1.65 2.79 -0.81
N LEU A 152 -2.39 1.69 -1.06
CA LEU A 152 -1.80 0.37 -1.30
C LEU A 152 -0.94 0.37 -2.57
N ALA A 153 -1.44 0.89 -3.70
CA ALA A 153 -0.69 0.98 -4.95
C ALA A 153 0.62 1.77 -4.78
N THR A 154 0.58 2.88 -4.05
CA THR A 154 1.78 3.68 -3.75
C THR A 154 2.78 2.89 -2.91
N ASN A 155 2.33 2.12 -1.91
CA ASN A 155 3.21 1.30 -1.08
C ASN A 155 3.76 0.08 -1.84
N ILE A 156 2.97 -0.55 -2.71
CA ILE A 156 3.44 -1.60 -3.63
C ILE A 156 4.60 -1.08 -4.49
N LYS A 157 4.44 0.11 -5.07
CA LYS A 157 5.48 0.75 -5.89
C LYS A 157 6.78 1.02 -5.10
N LYS A 158 6.66 1.47 -3.85
CA LYS A 158 7.81 1.66 -2.94
C LYS A 158 8.47 0.32 -2.57
N THR A 159 7.69 -0.70 -2.26
CA THR A 159 8.17 -2.05 -1.89
C THR A 159 8.87 -2.70 -3.07
N GLN A 160 8.32 -2.59 -4.28
CA GLN A 160 8.93 -3.07 -5.52
C GLN A 160 10.29 -2.42 -5.79
N LYS A 161 10.40 -1.10 -5.64
CA LYS A 161 11.68 -0.41 -5.80
C LYS A 161 12.73 -0.90 -4.80
N ARG A 162 12.34 -1.16 -3.55
CA ARG A 162 13.25 -1.68 -2.52
C ARG A 162 13.67 -3.12 -2.82
N ALA A 163 12.73 -3.98 -3.22
CA ALA A 163 13.02 -5.35 -3.63
C ALA A 163 13.99 -5.39 -4.82
N ASN A 164 13.76 -4.57 -5.85
CA ASN A 164 14.64 -4.49 -7.01
C ASN A 164 16.05 -3.99 -6.64
N ALA A 165 16.17 -3.02 -5.73
CA ALA A 165 17.46 -2.54 -5.26
C ALA A 165 18.23 -3.62 -4.48
N LEU A 166 17.55 -4.40 -3.64
CA LEU A 166 18.14 -5.53 -2.93
C LEU A 166 18.62 -6.60 -3.93
N GLN A 167 17.79 -6.99 -4.88
CA GLN A 167 18.07 -8.04 -5.84
C GLN A 167 19.19 -7.69 -6.83
N ASN A 168 19.15 -6.47 -7.38
CA ASN A 168 20.00 -6.10 -8.52
C ASN A 168 21.28 -5.33 -8.11
N ILE A 169 21.30 -4.76 -6.91
CA ILE A 169 22.44 -3.95 -6.45
C ILE A 169 23.08 -4.57 -5.21
N THR A 170 22.31 -4.77 -4.13
CA THR A 170 22.86 -5.10 -2.81
C THR A 170 23.35 -6.53 -2.76
N ILE A 171 22.56 -7.50 -3.21
CA ILE A 171 22.93 -8.93 -3.22
C ILE A 171 24.14 -9.20 -4.12
N PRO A 172 24.22 -8.73 -5.38
CA PRO A 172 25.38 -8.92 -6.23
C PRO A 172 26.64 -8.25 -5.65
N MET A 173 26.51 -7.06 -5.07
CA MET A 173 27.60 -6.34 -4.43
C MET A 173 28.22 -7.14 -3.28
N TYR A 174 27.41 -7.64 -2.35
CA TYR A 174 27.90 -8.45 -1.24
C TYR A 174 28.41 -9.82 -1.69
N SER A 175 27.79 -10.44 -2.69
CA SER A 175 28.25 -11.70 -3.28
C SER A 175 29.64 -11.56 -3.90
N SER A 176 29.87 -10.52 -4.68
CA SER A 176 31.17 -10.17 -5.25
C SER A 176 32.21 -9.88 -4.17
N LEU A 177 31.82 -9.14 -3.12
CA LEU A 177 32.72 -8.83 -1.99
C LEU A 177 33.13 -10.10 -1.24
N VAL A 178 32.21 -11.00 -0.94
CA VAL A 178 32.47 -12.30 -0.30
C VAL A 178 33.43 -13.12 -1.15
N TYR A 179 33.19 -13.19 -2.46
CA TYR A 179 34.08 -13.91 -3.39
C TYR A 179 35.50 -13.34 -3.40
N THR A 180 35.65 -12.03 -3.51
CA THR A 180 36.94 -11.35 -3.54
C THR A 180 37.73 -11.56 -2.23
N ILE A 181 37.07 -11.40 -1.07
CA ILE A 181 37.72 -11.60 0.23
C ILE A 181 38.11 -13.07 0.42
N THR A 182 37.27 -14.03 0.00
CA THR A 182 37.56 -15.45 0.11
C THR A 182 38.79 -15.81 -0.69
N ASN A 183 38.87 -15.43 -1.96
CA ASN A 183 40.01 -15.68 -2.82
C ASN A 183 41.30 -15.06 -2.24
N ALA A 184 41.26 -13.83 -1.75
CA ALA A 184 42.44 -13.19 -1.18
C ALA A 184 42.89 -13.85 0.15
N LEU A 185 41.99 -14.45 0.92
CA LEU A 185 42.34 -15.21 2.11
C LEU A 185 42.97 -16.57 1.73
N GLU A 186 42.42 -17.25 0.73
CA GLU A 186 42.97 -18.49 0.20
C GLU A 186 44.40 -18.29 -0.37
N GLU A 187 44.61 -17.21 -1.11
CA GLU A 187 45.94 -16.81 -1.59
C GLU A 187 46.96 -16.67 -0.45
N LYS A 188 46.56 -15.94 0.61
CA LYS A 188 47.42 -15.78 1.80
C LYS A 188 47.71 -17.09 2.51
N ASP A 189 46.70 -17.94 2.69
CA ASP A 189 46.88 -19.25 3.31
C ASP A 189 47.85 -20.13 2.46
N MET A 190 47.75 -20.06 1.13
CA MET A 190 48.68 -20.74 0.22
C MET A 190 50.10 -20.18 0.27
N GLU A 191 50.26 -18.86 0.38
CA GLU A 191 51.58 -18.23 0.59
C GLU A 191 52.20 -18.67 1.90
N GLU A 192 51.46 -18.65 3.01
CA GLU A 192 51.97 -19.12 4.31
C GLU A 192 52.36 -20.57 4.29
N PHE A 193 51.56 -21.44 3.66
CA PHE A 193 51.89 -22.85 3.49
C PHE A 193 53.18 -23.04 2.69
N THR A 194 53.36 -22.27 1.62
CA THR A 194 54.57 -22.34 0.78
C THR A 194 55.83 -21.89 1.56
N ARG A 195 55.70 -20.78 2.35
CA ARG A 195 56.77 -20.29 3.23
C ARG A 195 57.17 -21.34 4.28
N LEU A 196 56.18 -21.97 4.91
CA LEU A 196 56.42 -23.03 5.90
C LEU A 196 57.14 -24.25 5.24
N LYS A 197 56.78 -24.64 4.01
CA LYS A 197 57.41 -25.73 3.26
C LYS A 197 58.85 -25.40 2.93
N VAL A 198 59.15 -24.15 2.54
CA VAL A 198 60.54 -23.67 2.27
C VAL A 198 61.36 -23.69 3.55
N ILE A 199 60.84 -23.17 4.67
CA ILE A 199 61.51 -23.19 5.97
C ILE A 199 61.81 -24.64 6.43
N LYS A 200 60.88 -25.56 6.28
CA LYS A 200 61.08 -27.00 6.59
C LYS A 200 62.20 -27.61 5.78
N ARG A 201 62.26 -27.30 4.47
CA ARG A 201 63.34 -27.76 3.59
C ARG A 201 64.72 -27.18 3.98
N MET A 202 64.73 -25.90 4.34
CA MET A 202 65.98 -25.24 4.79
C MET A 202 66.49 -25.85 6.12
N LYS A 203 65.61 -26.13 7.08
CA LYS A 203 65.97 -26.79 8.34
C LYS A 203 66.52 -28.22 8.12
N ALA A 204 65.88 -28.98 7.22
CA ALA A 204 66.32 -30.32 6.88
C ALA A 204 67.66 -30.41 6.10
N LYS A 205 68.13 -29.26 5.52
CA LYS A 205 69.43 -29.15 4.87
C LYS A 205 70.55 -28.65 5.83
N LYS A 206 70.19 -28.13 7.02
CA LYS A 206 71.15 -27.63 8.00
C LYS A 206 71.41 -28.60 9.19
N GLY A 207 70.70 -29.65 9.31
CA GLY A 207 70.94 -30.79 10.17
C GLY A 207 71.41 -31.99 9.35
#